data_f2870876fea04dfad9e95f3f767168fd
#
_entry.id   f2870876fea04dfad9e95f3f767168fd
#
_cell.length_a   1.000
_cell.length_b   1.000
_cell.length_c   1.000
_cell.angle_alpha   90.00
_cell.angle_beta   90.00
_cell.angle_gamma   90.00
#
_symmetry.space_group_name_H-M   'P 1'
#
loop_
_entity.id
_entity.type
_entity.pdbx_description
1 polymer ?
#
loop_
_entity_poly.entity_id
_entity_poly.type
_entity_poly.pdbx_seq_one_letter_code
_entity_poly.pdbx_strand_id
1 'polypeptide(L)'
;MLSILVPIYNYSIVNLATYLSSLFSKNDVEYEIIFADDCSNNKQIVEDNSSIINMPNTSYIILDNNLGRAKIRNFLADKAKGEWLLFLDCDCLPLSSDFIINYLAKVDNTDVLCGGTKYSNKTQLSKDYLLHWKNGKKREEGKKHFTTNNFLIKKQVFNKIRFDEGIKGYGHEDTLFACEIKKNNYKIASIDNPVEHLGLKKTDKFIEDTINASRNLAILYKKTQYRESLKDISLVRAYEKLESLHLINIYCKIVSLLNNIFIRQLHTKHPYLKFLDIIKLYNFCKHTNKTT
;
A
#
# COMPACT_ATOMS: atom_id res chain seq x y z
N MET A 1 -11.32 -13.90 -18.18
CA MET A 1 -11.66 -12.47 -17.89
C MET A 1 -10.83 -11.93 -16.75
N LEU A 2 -10.29 -10.70 -16.90
CA LEU A 2 -9.50 -9.98 -15.90
C LEU A 2 -10.29 -8.77 -15.37
N SER A 3 -10.34 -8.56 -14.03
CA SER A 3 -10.90 -7.34 -13.44
C SER A 3 -9.77 -6.48 -12.88
N ILE A 4 -9.67 -5.22 -13.33
CA ILE A 4 -8.76 -4.22 -12.76
C ILE A 4 -9.53 -3.39 -11.75
N LEU A 5 -9.03 -3.32 -10.51
CA LEU A 5 -9.71 -2.78 -9.36
C LEU A 5 -8.91 -1.62 -8.77
N VAL A 6 -9.48 -0.41 -8.83
CA VAL A 6 -8.79 0.82 -8.44
C VAL A 6 -9.59 1.55 -7.37
N PRO A 7 -9.14 1.52 -6.11
CA PRO A 7 -9.72 2.34 -5.05
C PRO A 7 -9.25 3.79 -5.18
N ILE A 8 -10.15 4.74 -5.00
CA ILE A 8 -9.88 6.18 -5.17
C ILE A 8 -10.27 6.94 -3.90
N TYR A 9 -9.43 7.88 -3.51
CA TYR A 9 -9.78 8.92 -2.54
C TYR A 9 -9.02 10.21 -2.82
N ASN A 10 -9.76 11.28 -3.19
CA ASN A 10 -9.22 12.61 -3.50
C ASN A 10 -8.05 12.60 -4.52
N TYR A 11 -8.14 11.76 -5.55
CA TYR A 11 -7.10 11.63 -6.56
C TYR A 11 -7.70 11.59 -7.98
N SER A 12 -7.09 12.31 -8.94
CA SER A 12 -7.52 12.30 -10.33
C SER A 12 -7.02 11.04 -11.03
N ILE A 13 -7.95 10.27 -11.63
CA ILE A 13 -7.65 8.99 -12.28
C ILE A 13 -7.80 9.02 -13.80
N VAL A 14 -8.09 10.16 -14.39
CA VAL A 14 -8.35 10.28 -15.84
C VAL A 14 -7.16 9.76 -16.65
N ASN A 15 -5.93 10.14 -16.27
CA ASN A 15 -4.71 9.67 -16.94
C ASN A 15 -4.52 8.15 -16.77
N LEU A 16 -4.75 7.62 -15.58
CA LEU A 16 -4.65 6.19 -15.32
C LEU A 16 -5.68 5.41 -16.13
N ALA A 17 -6.94 5.84 -16.13
CA ALA A 17 -8.03 5.20 -16.86
C ALA A 17 -7.75 5.19 -18.38
N THR A 18 -7.32 6.32 -18.94
CA THR A 18 -6.94 6.44 -20.35
C THR A 18 -5.79 5.49 -20.69
N TYR A 19 -4.77 5.44 -19.83
CA TYR A 19 -3.63 4.56 -20.05
C TYR A 19 -4.03 3.08 -19.96
N LEU A 20 -4.78 2.68 -18.95
CA LEU A 20 -5.26 1.30 -18.80
C LEU A 20 -6.12 0.86 -20.00
N SER A 21 -7.06 1.72 -20.46
CA SER A 21 -7.87 1.44 -21.65
C SER A 21 -7.00 1.21 -22.88
N SER A 22 -5.92 1.99 -23.06
CA SER A 22 -4.99 1.85 -24.18
C SER A 22 -4.20 0.54 -24.19
N LEU A 23 -3.97 -0.08 -23.03
CA LEU A 23 -3.28 -1.37 -22.92
C LEU A 23 -4.11 -2.52 -23.51
N PHE A 24 -5.44 -2.42 -23.44
CA PHE A 24 -6.34 -3.45 -23.94
C PHE A 24 -6.67 -3.32 -25.43
N SER A 25 -6.56 -2.12 -26.01
CA SER A 25 -6.81 -1.92 -27.44
C SER A 25 -5.88 -2.73 -28.37
N LYS A 26 -4.76 -3.23 -27.82
CA LYS A 26 -3.75 -4.00 -28.55
C LYS A 26 -3.79 -5.50 -28.27
N ASN A 27 -4.63 -5.94 -27.34
CA ASN A 27 -4.63 -7.31 -26.84
C ASN A 27 -6.06 -7.86 -26.79
N ASP A 28 -6.26 -9.07 -27.30
CA ASP A 28 -7.55 -9.78 -27.23
C ASP A 28 -7.73 -10.44 -25.85
N VAL A 29 -7.89 -9.60 -24.81
CA VAL A 29 -8.10 -10.03 -23.45
C VAL A 29 -9.46 -9.51 -22.98
N GLU A 30 -10.33 -10.41 -22.57
CA GLU A 30 -11.60 -10.04 -21.94
C GLU A 30 -11.34 -9.38 -20.56
N TYR A 31 -11.79 -8.15 -20.36
CA TYR A 31 -11.51 -7.35 -19.18
C TYR A 31 -12.65 -6.43 -18.76
N GLU A 32 -12.60 -6.00 -17.51
CA GLU A 32 -13.32 -4.85 -16.98
C GLU A 32 -12.38 -4.00 -16.10
N ILE A 33 -12.68 -2.70 -15.99
CA ILE A 33 -11.98 -1.79 -15.06
C ILE A 33 -13.03 -1.19 -14.13
N ILE A 34 -12.84 -1.39 -12.83
CA ILE A 34 -13.75 -0.89 -11.80
C ILE A 34 -13.01 0.12 -10.93
N PHE A 35 -13.42 1.35 -11.03
CA PHE A 35 -12.98 2.44 -10.17
C PHE A 35 -14.02 2.65 -9.08
N ALA A 36 -13.60 2.65 -7.81
CA ALA A 36 -14.49 2.99 -6.69
C ALA A 36 -13.93 4.18 -5.91
N ASP A 37 -14.70 5.25 -5.87
CA ASP A 37 -14.40 6.46 -5.11
C ASP A 37 -14.93 6.31 -3.69
N ASP A 38 -14.03 6.33 -2.72
CA ASP A 38 -14.27 6.13 -1.29
C ASP A 38 -14.80 7.40 -0.62
N CYS A 39 -15.83 8.02 -1.22
CA CYS A 39 -16.45 9.26 -0.75
C CYS A 39 -15.44 10.43 -0.73
N SER A 40 -14.83 10.72 -1.87
CA SER A 40 -13.94 11.89 -2.02
C SER A 40 -14.67 13.18 -1.71
N ASN A 41 -14.01 14.08 -0.96
CA ASN A 41 -14.59 15.37 -0.57
C ASN A 41 -14.22 16.52 -1.54
N ASN A 42 -13.31 16.30 -2.46
CA ASN A 42 -12.96 17.26 -3.52
C ASN A 42 -13.90 17.09 -4.71
N LYS A 43 -14.94 17.93 -4.77
CA LYS A 43 -15.99 17.86 -5.81
C LYS A 43 -15.43 17.99 -7.23
N GLN A 44 -14.43 18.86 -7.47
CA GLN A 44 -13.84 19.02 -8.79
C GLN A 44 -13.17 17.74 -9.27
N ILE A 45 -12.42 17.04 -8.40
CA ILE A 45 -11.80 15.76 -8.74
C ILE A 45 -12.87 14.71 -9.07
N VAL A 46 -13.97 14.66 -8.29
CA VAL A 46 -15.06 13.71 -8.53
C VAL A 46 -15.73 13.97 -9.88
N GLU A 47 -15.97 15.25 -10.21
CA GLU A 47 -16.53 15.67 -11.49
C GLU A 47 -15.61 15.31 -12.66
N ASP A 48 -14.32 15.64 -12.57
CA ASP A 48 -13.31 15.32 -13.58
C ASP A 48 -13.23 13.80 -13.80
N ASN A 49 -13.22 13.03 -12.73
CA ASN A 49 -13.18 11.56 -12.77
C ASN A 49 -14.43 10.95 -13.40
N SER A 50 -15.60 11.60 -13.28
CA SER A 50 -16.84 11.09 -13.88
C SER A 50 -16.79 10.99 -15.42
N SER A 51 -15.88 11.70 -16.07
CA SER A 51 -15.66 11.64 -17.51
C SER A 51 -15.29 10.25 -18.03
N ILE A 52 -14.71 9.38 -17.17
CA ILE A 52 -14.28 8.03 -17.56
C ILE A 52 -15.43 7.04 -17.77
N ILE A 53 -16.64 7.36 -17.33
CA ILE A 53 -17.81 6.44 -17.40
C ILE A 53 -18.14 6.03 -18.84
N ASN A 54 -17.74 6.83 -19.80
CA ASN A 54 -17.95 6.55 -21.24
C ASN A 54 -16.84 5.69 -21.87
N MET A 55 -15.82 5.31 -21.09
CA MET A 55 -14.75 4.43 -21.59
C MET A 55 -15.23 2.98 -21.67
N PRO A 56 -14.81 2.21 -22.70
CA PRO A 56 -15.20 0.81 -22.85
C PRO A 56 -14.84 -0.03 -21.61
N ASN A 57 -15.73 -0.94 -21.21
CA ASN A 57 -15.54 -1.88 -20.11
C ASN A 57 -15.15 -1.23 -18.77
N THR A 58 -15.48 0.05 -18.59
CA THR A 58 -15.10 0.84 -17.43
C THR A 58 -16.34 1.20 -16.59
N SER A 59 -16.23 1.07 -15.30
CA SER A 59 -17.24 1.55 -14.36
C SER A 59 -16.62 2.46 -13.29
N TYR A 60 -17.33 3.52 -12.92
CA TYR A 60 -16.96 4.45 -11.87
C TYR A 60 -18.09 4.48 -10.83
N ILE A 61 -17.78 4.06 -9.62
CA ILE A 61 -18.73 3.92 -8.51
C ILE A 61 -18.33 4.92 -7.42
N ILE A 62 -19.23 5.83 -7.07
CA ILE A 62 -19.04 6.78 -5.97
C ILE A 62 -19.78 6.26 -4.75
N LEU A 63 -19.07 6.13 -3.63
CA LEU A 63 -19.64 5.64 -2.38
C LEU A 63 -20.20 6.81 -1.53
N ASP A 64 -21.27 6.57 -0.81
CA ASP A 64 -21.89 7.57 0.07
C ASP A 64 -21.06 7.84 1.34
N ASN A 65 -20.24 6.87 1.76
CA ASN A 65 -19.44 6.94 2.97
C ASN A 65 -18.03 6.42 2.72
N ASN A 66 -17.05 6.99 3.41
CA ASN A 66 -15.67 6.50 3.36
C ASN A 66 -15.56 5.17 4.11
N LEU A 67 -15.25 4.12 3.37
CA LEU A 67 -15.09 2.75 3.88
C LEU A 67 -13.69 2.50 4.43
N GLY A 68 -12.69 3.22 3.92
CA GLY A 68 -11.28 3.00 4.21
C GLY A 68 -10.65 1.86 3.41
N ARG A 69 -9.33 1.77 3.48
CA ARG A 69 -8.47 0.99 2.57
C ARG A 69 -8.81 -0.50 2.43
N ALA A 70 -9.11 -1.16 3.54
CA ALA A 70 -9.44 -2.59 3.55
C ALA A 70 -10.82 -2.84 2.93
N LYS A 71 -11.84 -2.12 3.41
CA LYS A 71 -13.22 -2.31 2.99
C LYS A 71 -13.45 -1.97 1.53
N ILE A 72 -12.84 -0.89 1.02
CA ILE A 72 -13.01 -0.53 -0.39
C ILE A 72 -12.41 -1.56 -1.34
N ARG A 73 -11.28 -2.21 -0.97
CA ARG A 73 -10.71 -3.31 -1.76
C ARG A 73 -11.60 -4.55 -1.72
N ASN A 74 -12.19 -4.86 -0.56
CA ASN A 74 -13.18 -5.93 -0.45
C ASN A 74 -14.42 -5.63 -1.30
N PHE A 75 -14.93 -4.41 -1.25
CA PHE A 75 -16.07 -3.96 -2.06
C PHE A 75 -15.79 -4.08 -3.57
N LEU A 76 -14.61 -3.65 -4.03
CA LEU A 76 -14.20 -3.78 -5.42
C LEU A 76 -14.16 -5.24 -5.87
N ALA A 77 -13.62 -6.13 -5.06
CA ALA A 77 -13.59 -7.56 -5.35
C ALA A 77 -14.99 -8.19 -5.44
N ASP A 78 -15.94 -7.72 -4.62
CA ASP A 78 -17.33 -8.18 -4.67
C ASP A 78 -18.04 -7.74 -5.97
N LYS A 79 -17.66 -6.59 -6.53
CA LYS A 79 -18.21 -6.09 -7.81
C LYS A 79 -17.57 -6.75 -9.03
N ALA A 80 -16.34 -7.25 -8.90
CA ALA A 80 -15.57 -7.83 -9.99
C ALA A 80 -16.20 -9.14 -10.52
N LYS A 81 -16.13 -9.34 -11.84
CA LYS A 81 -16.60 -10.55 -12.53
C LYS A 81 -15.48 -11.49 -12.93
N GLY A 82 -14.24 -10.96 -13.08
CA GLY A 82 -13.09 -11.70 -13.56
C GLY A 82 -12.63 -12.80 -12.59
N GLU A 83 -11.99 -13.83 -13.13
CA GLU A 83 -11.33 -14.88 -12.37
C GLU A 83 -10.04 -14.40 -11.70
N TRP A 84 -9.43 -13.39 -12.31
CA TRP A 84 -8.25 -12.72 -11.81
C TRP A 84 -8.56 -11.27 -11.47
N LEU A 85 -8.11 -10.83 -10.29
CA LEU A 85 -8.28 -9.48 -9.79
C LEU A 85 -6.92 -8.78 -9.75
N LEU A 86 -6.75 -7.73 -10.56
CA LEU A 86 -5.58 -6.87 -10.55
C LEU A 86 -5.89 -5.61 -9.74
N PHE A 87 -5.33 -5.51 -8.55
CA PHE A 87 -5.44 -4.30 -7.74
C PHE A 87 -4.33 -3.31 -8.09
N LEU A 88 -4.73 -2.07 -8.34
CA LEU A 88 -3.84 -0.93 -8.55
C LEU A 88 -4.26 0.23 -7.66
N ASP A 89 -3.31 0.86 -6.97
CA ASP A 89 -3.61 2.13 -6.31
C ASP A 89 -3.76 3.26 -7.36
N CYS A 90 -4.67 4.20 -7.11
CA CYS A 90 -5.02 5.28 -8.05
C CYS A 90 -3.85 6.23 -8.38
N ASP A 91 -2.84 6.27 -7.53
CA ASP A 91 -1.61 7.06 -7.68
C ASP A 91 -0.43 6.27 -8.27
N CYS A 92 -0.73 5.16 -8.94
CA CYS A 92 0.23 4.30 -9.60
C CYS A 92 0.00 4.23 -11.10
N LEU A 93 1.07 4.33 -11.91
CA LEU A 93 1.00 4.23 -13.36
C LEU A 93 1.87 3.06 -13.85
N PRO A 94 1.33 2.10 -14.61
CA PRO A 94 2.15 1.03 -15.21
C PRO A 94 3.26 1.59 -16.10
N LEU A 95 4.46 1.00 -16.01
CA LEU A 95 5.62 1.45 -16.78
C LEU A 95 5.80 0.73 -18.12
N SER A 96 5.24 -0.47 -18.26
CA SER A 96 5.36 -1.27 -19.47
C SER A 96 4.07 -1.22 -20.29
N SER A 97 4.20 -1.10 -21.62
CA SER A 97 3.08 -1.32 -22.57
C SER A 97 2.54 -2.76 -22.51
N ASP A 98 3.36 -3.71 -22.07
CA ASP A 98 3.00 -5.12 -21.95
C ASP A 98 2.55 -5.49 -20.52
N PHE A 99 2.18 -4.48 -19.71
CA PHE A 99 1.86 -4.63 -18.30
C PHE A 99 0.85 -5.74 -18.02
N ILE A 100 -0.21 -5.81 -18.79
CA ILE A 100 -1.26 -6.85 -18.65
C ILE A 100 -0.73 -8.22 -19.06
N ILE A 101 -0.06 -8.30 -20.22
CA ILE A 101 0.48 -9.54 -20.78
C ILE A 101 1.55 -10.14 -19.86
N ASN A 102 2.40 -9.29 -19.25
CA ASN A 102 3.41 -9.72 -18.30
C ASN A 102 2.80 -10.43 -17.08
N TYR A 103 1.65 -9.98 -16.61
CA TYR A 103 0.91 -10.67 -15.56
C TYR A 103 0.32 -11.99 -16.05
N LEU A 104 -0.43 -11.95 -17.16
CA LEU A 104 -1.14 -13.12 -17.68
C LEU A 104 -0.19 -14.26 -18.08
N ALA A 105 1.02 -13.96 -18.51
CA ALA A 105 2.06 -14.95 -18.85
C ALA A 105 2.61 -15.71 -17.61
N LYS A 106 2.24 -15.32 -16.38
CA LYS A 106 2.79 -15.90 -15.12
C LYS A 106 1.73 -16.49 -14.19
N VAL A 107 0.47 -16.57 -14.63
CA VAL A 107 -0.66 -17.02 -13.79
C VAL A 107 -0.68 -18.53 -13.49
N ASP A 108 -0.08 -19.39 -14.30
CA ASP A 108 -0.30 -20.85 -14.28
C ASP A 108 0.15 -21.53 -12.98
N ASN A 109 1.21 -21.03 -12.32
CA ASN A 109 1.82 -21.70 -11.18
C ASN A 109 1.79 -20.87 -9.88
N THR A 110 0.90 -19.88 -9.81
CA THR A 110 0.84 -18.97 -8.67
C THR A 110 -0.59 -18.57 -8.33
N ASP A 111 -0.79 -18.13 -7.10
CA ASP A 111 -2.08 -17.64 -6.63
C ASP A 111 -2.10 -16.12 -6.54
N VAL A 112 -0.92 -15.52 -6.28
CA VAL A 112 -0.73 -14.09 -6.15
C VAL A 112 0.57 -13.66 -6.81
N LEU A 113 0.50 -12.64 -7.67
CA LEU A 113 1.65 -12.00 -8.32
C LEU A 113 1.79 -10.55 -7.86
N CYS A 114 3.00 -10.15 -7.47
CA CYS A 114 3.33 -8.76 -7.14
C CYS A 114 4.23 -8.17 -8.23
N GLY A 115 3.81 -7.08 -8.86
CA GLY A 115 4.55 -6.45 -9.96
C GLY A 115 5.67 -5.51 -9.49
N GLY A 116 5.59 -5.05 -8.25
CA GLY A 116 6.56 -4.11 -7.68
C GLY A 116 6.26 -2.65 -8.00
N THR A 117 7.09 -1.78 -7.41
CA THR A 117 6.94 -0.32 -7.47
C THR A 117 8.25 0.33 -7.83
N LYS A 118 8.20 1.39 -8.64
CA LYS A 118 9.33 2.29 -8.91
C LYS A 118 8.97 3.72 -8.56
N TYR A 119 9.98 4.51 -8.28
CA TYR A 119 9.88 5.94 -8.00
C TYR A 119 10.63 6.72 -9.08
N SER A 120 10.06 7.83 -9.52
CA SER A 120 10.67 8.67 -10.55
C SER A 120 12.12 9.05 -10.22
N ASN A 121 12.97 9.16 -11.25
CA ASN A 121 14.32 9.68 -11.12
C ASN A 121 14.38 11.21 -11.19
N LYS A 122 13.27 11.90 -10.95
CA LYS A 122 13.20 13.36 -11.02
C LYS A 122 14.23 14.01 -10.10
N THR A 123 15.18 14.72 -10.71
CA THR A 123 16.27 15.41 -10.03
C THR A 123 15.86 16.69 -9.28
N GLN A 124 14.64 17.18 -9.51
CA GLN A 124 14.11 18.44 -8.95
C GLN A 124 12.82 18.21 -8.19
N LEU A 125 12.88 17.45 -7.09
CA LEU A 125 11.78 17.38 -6.14
C LEU A 125 11.88 18.51 -5.13
N SER A 126 10.73 19.15 -4.80
CA SER A 126 10.66 20.02 -3.64
C SER A 126 11.12 19.28 -2.40
N LYS A 127 11.83 19.97 -1.51
CA LYS A 127 12.31 19.40 -0.23
C LYS A 127 11.19 18.72 0.58
N ASP A 128 9.97 19.19 0.41
CA ASP A 128 8.81 18.72 1.15
C ASP A 128 8.41 17.26 0.81
N TYR A 129 8.85 16.75 -0.34
CA TYR A 129 8.55 15.38 -0.79
C TYR A 129 9.76 14.43 -0.69
N LEU A 130 10.95 14.95 -0.38
CA LEU A 130 12.19 14.19 -0.42
C LEU A 130 12.24 13.03 0.57
N LEU A 131 11.59 13.15 1.73
CA LEU A 131 11.56 12.08 2.71
C LEU A 131 10.82 10.86 2.17
N HIS A 132 9.61 11.06 1.64
CA HIS A 132 8.80 9.97 1.08
C HIS A 132 9.52 9.36 -0.14
N TRP A 133 9.95 10.18 -1.08
CA TRP A 133 10.69 9.71 -2.26
C TRP A 133 11.94 8.89 -1.89
N LYS A 134 12.76 9.40 -0.95
CA LYS A 134 13.97 8.69 -0.51
C LYS A 134 13.67 7.37 0.19
N ASN A 135 12.58 7.33 0.96
CA ASN A 135 12.11 6.09 1.57
C ASN A 135 11.71 5.08 0.50
N GLY A 136 10.88 5.49 -0.45
CA GLY A 136 10.45 4.66 -1.57
C GLY A 136 11.63 4.11 -2.38
N LYS A 137 12.51 4.99 -2.85
CA LYS A 137 13.71 4.59 -3.61
C LYS A 137 14.61 3.60 -2.88
N LYS A 138 14.81 3.75 -1.57
CA LYS A 138 15.75 2.91 -0.82
C LYS A 138 15.13 1.66 -0.19
N ARG A 139 13.83 1.65 0.03
CA ARG A 139 13.18 0.63 0.87
C ARG A 139 12.05 -0.12 0.22
N GLU A 140 11.47 0.42 -0.85
CA GLU A 140 10.34 -0.17 -1.55
C GLU A 140 10.72 -0.61 -2.95
N GLU A 141 11.42 0.25 -3.71
CA GLU A 141 11.85 -0.06 -5.07
C GLU A 141 12.73 -1.30 -5.12
N GLY A 142 12.37 -2.23 -6.02
CA GLY A 142 13.09 -3.48 -6.24
C GLY A 142 12.96 -4.53 -5.12
N LYS A 143 12.12 -4.28 -4.11
CA LYS A 143 11.86 -5.27 -3.05
C LYS A 143 10.84 -6.30 -3.52
N LYS A 144 11.16 -7.57 -3.28
CA LYS A 144 10.28 -8.72 -3.56
C LYS A 144 9.39 -9.01 -2.34
N HIS A 145 8.60 -8.03 -1.92
CA HIS A 145 7.61 -8.22 -0.85
C HIS A 145 6.22 -7.86 -1.36
N PHE A 146 5.21 -8.39 -0.72
CA PHE A 146 3.83 -8.07 -1.05
C PHE A 146 3.52 -6.60 -0.76
N THR A 147 2.90 -5.94 -1.71
CA THR A 147 2.35 -4.58 -1.59
C THR A 147 0.98 -4.54 -2.25
N THR A 148 0.07 -3.74 -1.72
CA THR A 148 -1.31 -3.64 -2.25
C THR A 148 -1.46 -2.69 -3.42
N ASN A 149 -0.42 -1.97 -3.78
CA ASN A 149 -0.49 -0.95 -4.83
C ASN A 149 -0.38 -1.52 -6.26
N ASN A 150 0.07 -2.77 -6.41
CA ASN A 150 0.25 -3.43 -7.70
C ASN A 150 0.35 -4.95 -7.52
N PHE A 151 -0.79 -5.64 -7.45
CA PHE A 151 -0.81 -7.09 -7.35
C PHE A 151 -1.99 -7.73 -8.06
N LEU A 152 -1.75 -8.93 -8.62
CA LEU A 152 -2.76 -9.79 -9.24
C LEU A 152 -3.04 -10.97 -8.32
N ILE A 153 -4.30 -11.35 -8.14
CA ILE A 153 -4.72 -12.48 -7.29
C ILE A 153 -5.89 -13.23 -7.92
N LYS A 154 -5.93 -14.56 -7.76
CA LYS A 154 -7.11 -15.35 -8.11
C LYS A 154 -8.31 -14.92 -7.27
N LYS A 155 -9.45 -14.67 -7.89
CA LYS A 155 -10.69 -14.28 -7.18
C LYS A 155 -11.10 -15.30 -6.12
N GLN A 156 -10.97 -16.59 -6.41
CA GLN A 156 -11.27 -17.64 -5.44
C GLN A 156 -10.37 -17.59 -4.18
N VAL A 157 -9.11 -17.18 -4.32
CA VAL A 157 -8.18 -16.99 -3.19
C VAL A 157 -8.57 -15.74 -2.41
N PHE A 158 -8.83 -14.63 -3.11
CA PHE A 158 -9.28 -13.39 -2.47
C PHE A 158 -10.55 -13.58 -1.66
N ASN A 159 -11.53 -14.32 -2.18
CA ASN A 159 -12.79 -14.60 -1.48
C ASN A 159 -12.61 -15.38 -0.18
N LYS A 160 -11.56 -16.21 -0.09
CA LYS A 160 -11.22 -16.92 1.15
C LYS A 160 -10.40 -16.08 2.13
N ILE A 161 -9.57 -15.16 1.58
CA ILE A 161 -8.65 -14.33 2.37
C ILE A 161 -8.93 -12.87 2.06
N ARG A 162 -9.94 -12.32 2.69
CA ARG A 162 -10.29 -10.90 2.52
C ARG A 162 -9.39 -10.01 3.37
N PHE A 163 -9.31 -8.74 3.03
CA PHE A 163 -8.68 -7.75 3.92
C PHE A 163 -9.44 -7.69 5.25
N ASP A 164 -8.69 -7.62 6.37
CA ASP A 164 -9.28 -7.45 7.71
C ASP A 164 -9.81 -6.02 7.86
N GLU A 165 -11.13 -5.87 7.90
CA GLU A 165 -11.84 -4.59 8.02
C GLU A 165 -11.75 -3.98 9.43
N GLY A 166 -11.23 -4.71 10.40
CA GLY A 166 -10.97 -4.23 11.74
C GLY A 166 -9.73 -3.33 11.85
N ILE A 167 -8.87 -3.31 10.81
CA ILE A 167 -7.73 -2.39 10.75
C ILE A 167 -8.23 -1.02 10.30
N LYS A 168 -8.18 -0.04 11.21
CA LYS A 168 -8.59 1.33 10.92
C LYS A 168 -7.37 2.21 10.61
N GLY A 169 -7.52 3.12 9.65
CA GLY A 169 -6.49 4.08 9.28
C GLY A 169 -5.42 3.52 8.35
N TYR A 170 -4.19 4.01 8.47
CA TYR A 170 -3.10 3.74 7.55
C TYR A 170 -2.13 2.67 8.07
N GLY A 171 -1.88 1.65 7.26
CA GLY A 171 -0.73 0.73 7.37
C GLY A 171 -1.02 -0.62 8.02
N HIS A 172 -0.31 -1.61 7.50
CA HIS A 172 -0.30 -3.03 7.89
C HIS A 172 -1.54 -3.85 7.51
N GLU A 173 -2.52 -3.29 6.79
CA GLU A 173 -3.58 -4.06 6.15
C GLU A 173 -2.98 -5.03 5.09
N ASP A 174 -1.98 -4.58 4.35
CA ASP A 174 -1.20 -5.36 3.38
C ASP A 174 -0.36 -6.47 4.05
N THR A 175 0.30 -6.12 5.14
CA THR A 175 1.11 -7.05 5.92
C THR A 175 0.26 -8.21 6.44
N LEU A 176 -0.89 -7.90 7.05
CA LEU A 176 -1.79 -8.92 7.58
C LEU A 176 -2.37 -9.79 6.46
N PHE A 177 -2.77 -9.17 5.35
CA PHE A 177 -3.27 -9.89 4.17
C PHE A 177 -2.21 -10.87 3.62
N ALA A 178 -0.94 -10.43 3.50
CA ALA A 178 0.15 -11.31 3.10
C ALA A 178 0.41 -12.46 4.10
N CYS A 179 0.27 -12.20 5.40
CA CYS A 179 0.39 -13.23 6.43
C CYS A 179 -0.70 -14.30 6.28
N GLU A 180 -1.95 -13.88 6.06
CA GLU A 180 -3.07 -14.81 5.88
C GLU A 180 -2.94 -15.62 4.58
N ILE A 181 -2.46 -15.03 3.48
CA ILE A 181 -2.15 -15.77 2.24
C ILE A 181 -1.14 -16.88 2.53
N LYS A 182 -0.02 -16.57 3.20
CA LYS A 182 1.03 -17.55 3.54
C LYS A 182 0.53 -18.63 4.48
N LYS A 183 -0.23 -18.26 5.52
CA LYS A 183 -0.80 -19.18 6.50
C LYS A 183 -1.73 -20.23 5.86
N ASN A 184 -2.42 -19.84 4.79
CA ASN A 184 -3.28 -20.73 4.01
C ASN A 184 -2.54 -21.45 2.87
N ASN A 185 -1.20 -21.43 2.86
CA ASN A 185 -0.33 -22.10 1.89
C ASN A 185 -0.51 -21.66 0.44
N TYR A 186 -1.03 -20.45 0.19
CA TYR A 186 -1.08 -19.88 -1.16
C TYR A 186 0.28 -19.31 -1.58
N LYS A 187 0.59 -19.44 -2.87
CA LYS A 187 1.87 -19.03 -3.43
C LYS A 187 1.85 -17.53 -3.82
N ILE A 188 2.74 -16.76 -3.22
CA ILE A 188 3.03 -15.37 -3.64
C ILE A 188 4.32 -15.38 -4.45
N ALA A 189 4.28 -14.87 -5.67
CA ALA A 189 5.45 -14.66 -6.50
C ALA A 189 5.61 -13.17 -6.85
N SER A 190 6.85 -12.75 -7.12
CA SER A 190 7.15 -11.40 -7.59
C SER A 190 7.65 -11.46 -9.02
N ILE A 191 7.16 -10.55 -9.86
CA ILE A 191 7.58 -10.36 -11.24
C ILE A 191 8.12 -8.94 -11.43
N ASP A 192 8.98 -8.73 -12.42
CA ASP A 192 9.41 -7.38 -12.80
C ASP A 192 8.37 -6.74 -13.72
N ASN A 193 7.33 -6.21 -13.12
CA ASN A 193 6.22 -5.54 -13.80
C ASN A 193 5.76 -4.30 -13.01
N PRO A 194 6.69 -3.36 -12.77
CA PRO A 194 6.46 -2.30 -11.81
C PRO A 194 5.52 -1.21 -12.32
N VAL A 195 4.88 -0.56 -11.36
CA VAL A 195 4.21 0.72 -11.55
C VAL A 195 5.08 1.86 -11.02
N GLU A 196 4.98 3.04 -11.61
CA GLU A 196 5.52 4.27 -11.04
C GLU A 196 4.55 4.81 -9.98
N HIS A 197 5.05 5.03 -8.76
CA HIS A 197 4.28 5.67 -7.71
C HIS A 197 4.35 7.20 -7.86
N LEU A 198 3.24 7.82 -8.16
CA LEU A 198 3.12 9.26 -8.42
C LEU A 198 2.68 10.06 -7.18
N GLY A 199 2.02 9.41 -6.23
CA GLY A 199 1.39 10.00 -5.05
C GLY A 199 2.36 10.33 -3.92
N LEU A 200 3.42 11.11 -4.19
CA LEU A 200 4.35 11.51 -3.15
C LEU A 200 3.65 12.40 -2.10
N LYS A 201 3.82 12.06 -0.82
CA LYS A 201 3.28 12.81 0.30
C LYS A 201 4.27 13.83 0.81
N LYS A 202 3.77 14.98 1.28
CA LYS A 202 4.58 15.95 2.02
C LYS A 202 5.15 15.30 3.28
N THR A 203 6.32 15.75 3.70
CA THR A 203 7.09 15.19 4.82
C THR A 203 6.26 15.05 6.09
N ASP A 204 5.47 16.06 6.48
CA ASP A 204 4.62 16.00 7.67
C ASP A 204 3.60 14.86 7.57
N LYS A 205 2.88 14.78 6.45
CA LYS A 205 1.89 13.73 6.22
C LYS A 205 2.51 12.35 6.17
N PHE A 206 3.69 12.23 5.57
CA PHE A 206 4.41 10.97 5.52
C PHE A 206 4.88 10.49 6.90
N ILE A 207 5.35 11.42 7.76
CA ILE A 207 5.72 11.11 9.15
C ILE A 207 4.48 10.69 9.93
N GLU A 208 3.38 11.43 9.82
CA GLU A 208 2.11 11.10 10.49
C GLU A 208 1.62 9.70 10.12
N ASP A 209 1.55 9.39 8.82
CA ASP A 209 1.12 8.08 8.32
C ASP A 209 2.06 6.97 8.79
N THR A 210 3.36 7.23 8.83
CA THR A 210 4.37 6.30 9.34
C THR A 210 4.21 6.01 10.84
N ILE A 211 3.87 7.04 11.63
CA ILE A 211 3.56 6.89 13.06
C ILE A 211 2.28 6.06 13.24
N ASN A 212 1.24 6.35 12.47
CA ASN A 212 -0.02 5.61 12.53
C ASN A 212 0.17 4.14 12.15
N ALA A 213 0.96 3.85 11.09
CA ALA A 213 1.33 2.49 10.75
C ALA A 213 2.07 1.77 11.89
N SER A 214 3.00 2.44 12.58
CA SER A 214 3.71 1.85 13.72
C SER A 214 2.77 1.54 14.90
N ARG A 215 1.75 2.38 15.12
CA ARG A 215 0.69 2.13 16.13
C ARG A 215 -0.18 0.95 15.74
N ASN A 216 -0.61 0.87 14.49
CA ASN A 216 -1.40 -0.26 14.00
C ASN A 216 -0.63 -1.58 14.14
N LEU A 217 0.66 -1.58 13.80
CA LEU A 217 1.51 -2.77 14.01
C LEU A 217 1.59 -3.18 15.48
N ALA A 218 1.69 -2.21 16.40
CA ALA A 218 1.70 -2.51 17.84
C ALA A 218 0.37 -3.13 18.31
N ILE A 219 -0.77 -2.67 17.78
CA ILE A 219 -2.09 -3.26 18.06
C ILE A 219 -2.16 -4.70 17.53
N LEU A 220 -1.67 -4.95 16.32
CA LEU A 220 -1.62 -6.30 15.75
C LEU A 220 -0.69 -7.22 16.54
N TYR A 221 0.48 -6.74 16.96
CA TYR A 221 1.45 -7.50 17.74
C TYR A 221 0.90 -7.94 19.12
N LYS A 222 -0.01 -7.15 19.72
CA LYS A 222 -0.71 -7.52 20.95
C LYS A 222 -1.66 -8.71 20.77
N LYS A 223 -2.20 -8.91 19.56
CA LYS A 223 -3.05 -10.05 19.23
C LYS A 223 -2.16 -11.29 19.04
N THR A 224 -2.17 -12.22 20.00
CA THR A 224 -1.29 -13.40 20.04
C THR A 224 -1.32 -14.22 18.74
N GLN A 225 -2.47 -14.30 18.09
CA GLN A 225 -2.66 -15.03 16.81
C GLN A 225 -1.82 -14.51 15.64
N TYR A 226 -1.37 -13.25 15.68
CA TYR A 226 -0.55 -12.65 14.62
C TYR A 226 0.93 -12.57 14.97
N ARG A 227 1.29 -12.76 16.24
CA ARG A 227 2.65 -12.51 16.73
C ARG A 227 3.70 -13.29 15.95
N GLU A 228 3.46 -14.57 15.68
CA GLU A 228 4.36 -15.43 14.90
C GLU A 228 4.57 -14.89 13.47
N SER A 229 3.48 -14.53 12.78
CA SER A 229 3.50 -14.00 11.42
C SER A 229 4.20 -12.63 11.30
N LEU A 230 4.30 -11.89 12.40
CA LEU A 230 4.91 -10.55 12.44
C LEU A 230 6.40 -10.56 12.79
N LYS A 231 6.98 -11.69 13.19
CA LYS A 231 8.40 -11.80 13.61
C LYS A 231 9.39 -11.40 12.52
N ASP A 232 9.04 -11.59 11.25
CA ASP A 232 9.89 -11.20 10.13
C ASP A 232 9.97 -9.69 9.89
N ILE A 233 9.12 -8.90 10.54
CA ILE A 233 9.12 -7.46 10.43
C ILE A 233 10.29 -6.89 11.24
N SER A 234 11.16 -6.11 10.57
CA SER A 234 12.35 -5.53 11.20
C SER A 234 12.04 -4.67 12.42
N LEU A 235 10.90 -3.98 12.43
CA LEU A 235 10.44 -3.16 13.55
C LEU A 235 10.09 -4.03 14.77
N VAL A 236 9.44 -5.16 14.55
CA VAL A 236 9.09 -6.13 15.61
C VAL A 236 10.37 -6.73 16.20
N ARG A 237 11.30 -7.20 15.35
CA ARG A 237 12.60 -7.71 15.82
C ARG A 237 13.39 -6.70 16.66
N ALA A 238 13.38 -5.43 16.24
CA ALA A 238 14.04 -4.36 16.99
C ALA A 238 13.40 -4.14 18.36
N TYR A 239 12.07 -4.20 18.43
CA TYR A 239 11.34 -4.13 19.70
C TYR A 239 11.67 -5.31 20.60
N GLU A 240 11.56 -6.55 20.12
CA GLU A 240 11.85 -7.77 20.90
C GLU A 240 13.28 -7.77 21.44
N LYS A 241 14.24 -7.24 20.67
CA LYS A 241 15.62 -7.05 21.14
C LYS A 241 15.72 -6.05 22.28
N LEU A 242 15.02 -4.91 22.20
CA LEU A 242 14.99 -3.94 23.31
C LEU A 242 14.29 -4.51 24.54
N GLU A 243 13.24 -5.29 24.35
CA GLU A 243 12.47 -5.95 25.41
C GLU A 243 13.34 -6.96 26.14
N SER A 244 14.04 -7.85 25.42
CA SER A 244 14.94 -8.85 26.01
C SER A 244 16.10 -8.25 26.79
N LEU A 245 16.53 -7.05 26.43
CA LEU A 245 17.58 -6.29 27.13
C LEU A 245 17.04 -5.37 28.25
N HIS A 246 15.74 -5.33 28.47
CA HIS A 246 15.06 -4.42 29.41
C HIS A 246 15.33 -2.92 29.16
N LEU A 247 15.60 -2.56 27.89
CA LEU A 247 16.00 -1.19 27.51
C LEU A 247 14.85 -0.31 27.00
N ILE A 248 13.62 -0.81 26.91
CA ILE A 248 12.49 -0.08 26.31
C ILE A 248 12.28 1.28 26.98
N ASN A 249 12.25 1.33 28.32
CA ASN A 249 11.99 2.56 29.06
C ASN A 249 13.09 3.61 28.83
N ILE A 250 14.35 3.17 28.86
CA ILE A 250 15.52 4.03 28.62
C ILE A 250 15.46 4.56 27.17
N TYR A 251 15.23 3.68 26.21
CA TYR A 251 15.07 4.04 24.80
C TYR A 251 13.97 5.08 24.60
N CYS A 252 12.77 4.83 25.15
CA CYS A 252 11.64 5.75 25.04
C CYS A 252 11.94 7.12 25.66
N LYS A 253 12.61 7.17 26.79
CA LYS A 253 13.00 8.43 27.46
C LYS A 253 13.98 9.23 26.57
N ILE A 254 15.02 8.59 26.06
CA ILE A 254 16.02 9.25 25.20
C ILE A 254 15.36 9.77 23.91
N VAL A 255 14.59 8.93 23.23
CA VAL A 255 13.93 9.33 21.97
C VAL A 255 12.92 10.45 22.21
N SER A 256 12.19 10.44 23.30
CA SER A 256 11.25 11.51 23.66
C SER A 256 11.96 12.87 23.79
N LEU A 257 13.15 12.90 24.41
CA LEU A 257 13.94 14.13 24.55
C LEU A 257 14.48 14.64 23.20
N LEU A 258 14.86 13.73 22.31
CA LEU A 258 15.50 14.06 21.02
C LEU A 258 14.51 14.13 19.86
N ASN A 259 13.23 13.83 20.05
CA ASN A 259 12.24 13.69 18.99
C ASN A 259 12.16 14.91 18.05
N ASN A 260 12.20 16.12 18.62
CA ASN A 260 12.15 17.35 17.81
C ASN A 260 13.39 17.50 16.91
N ILE A 261 14.56 17.04 17.34
CA ILE A 261 15.79 17.06 16.56
C ILE A 261 15.65 16.09 15.38
N PHE A 262 15.15 14.87 15.63
CA PHE A 262 14.93 13.86 14.59
C PHE A 262 13.91 14.34 13.55
N ILE A 263 12.78 14.90 14.00
CA ILE A 263 11.76 15.44 13.09
C ILE A 263 12.33 16.58 12.24
N ARG A 264 13.04 17.56 12.85
CA ARG A 264 13.66 18.66 12.10
C ARG A 264 14.63 18.16 11.02
N GLN A 265 15.42 17.13 11.32
CA GLN A 265 16.34 16.55 10.35
C GLN A 265 15.62 15.89 9.18
N LEU A 266 14.47 15.25 9.41
CA LEU A 266 13.67 14.66 8.34
C LEU A 266 13.08 15.69 7.36
N HIS A 267 12.96 16.96 7.75
CA HIS A 267 12.54 18.07 6.89
C HIS A 267 13.68 18.72 6.09
N THR A 268 14.90 18.21 6.21
CA THR A 268 16.06 18.77 5.47
C THR A 268 16.11 18.29 4.01
N LYS A 269 16.98 18.90 3.20
CA LYS A 269 17.27 18.44 1.83
C LYS A 269 17.92 17.04 1.79
N HIS A 270 18.44 16.56 2.92
CA HIS A 270 19.10 15.26 3.06
C HIS A 270 18.50 14.49 4.24
N PRO A 271 17.20 14.07 4.17
CA PRO A 271 16.57 13.37 5.27
C PRO A 271 17.29 12.05 5.59
N TYR A 272 17.57 11.80 6.88
CA TYR A 272 18.28 10.62 7.33
C TYR A 272 17.28 9.54 7.78
N LEU A 273 17.07 8.54 6.95
CA LEU A 273 16.00 7.54 7.14
C LEU A 273 16.10 6.76 8.47
N LYS A 274 17.28 6.67 9.09
CA LYS A 274 17.41 6.04 10.42
C LYS A 274 16.64 6.81 11.50
N PHE A 275 16.50 8.13 11.39
CA PHE A 275 15.66 8.87 12.35
C PHE A 275 14.18 8.52 12.19
N LEU A 276 13.74 8.25 10.97
CA LEU A 276 12.39 7.72 10.75
C LEU A 276 12.21 6.34 11.42
N ASP A 277 13.24 5.46 11.36
CA ASP A 277 13.20 4.15 12.03
C ASP A 277 13.15 4.28 13.55
N ILE A 278 13.90 5.22 14.10
CA ILE A 278 13.88 5.52 15.53
C ILE A 278 12.48 5.99 15.96
N ILE A 279 11.85 6.89 15.18
CA ILE A 279 10.50 7.37 15.46
C ILE A 279 9.47 6.22 15.35
N LYS A 280 9.60 5.34 14.34
CA LYS A 280 8.76 4.14 14.19
C LYS A 280 8.85 3.26 15.44
N LEU A 281 10.05 2.91 15.85
CA LEU A 281 10.29 2.03 17.00
C LEU A 281 9.79 2.66 18.31
N TYR A 282 10.01 3.96 18.49
CA TYR A 282 9.49 4.70 19.65
C TYR A 282 7.97 4.61 19.75
N ASN A 283 7.27 4.87 18.64
CA ASN A 283 5.81 4.79 18.61
C ASN A 283 5.29 3.36 18.81
N PHE A 284 5.97 2.37 18.25
CA PHE A 284 5.67 0.96 18.47
C PHE A 284 5.81 0.59 19.95
N CYS A 285 6.95 0.89 20.59
CA CYS A 285 7.20 0.64 22.01
C CYS A 285 6.13 1.31 22.90
N LYS A 286 5.83 2.59 22.63
CA LYS A 286 4.86 3.36 23.40
C LYS A 286 3.45 2.77 23.37
N HIS A 287 3.06 2.15 22.24
CA HIS A 287 1.73 1.57 22.07
C HIS A 287 1.67 0.09 22.46
N THR A 288 2.80 -0.62 22.45
CA THR A 288 2.87 -1.99 22.95
C THR A 288 2.84 -2.02 24.48
N ASN A 289 3.54 -1.09 25.14
CA ASN A 289 3.65 -1.04 26.60
C ASN A 289 2.50 -0.29 27.31
N LYS A 290 1.64 0.42 26.59
CA LYS A 290 0.40 0.92 27.19
C LYS A 290 -0.50 -0.27 27.51
N THR A 291 -0.49 -0.72 28.75
CA THR A 291 -1.57 -1.52 29.34
C THR A 291 -2.86 -0.73 29.15
N THR A 292 -3.81 -1.31 28.43
CA THR A 292 -5.19 -0.81 28.37
C THR A 292 -5.79 -0.78 29.75
#